data_4cdfcd8c305555aae81398be8d096e9a
#
_entry.id   4cdfcd8c305555aae81398be8d096e9a
#
_cell.length_a   1.000
_cell.length_b   1.000
_cell.length_c   1.000
_cell.angle_alpha   90.00
_cell.angle_beta   90.00
_cell.angle_gamma   90.00
#
_symmetry.space_group_name_H-M   'P 1'
#
loop_
_entity.id
_entity.type
_entity.pdbx_description
1 polymer ?
#
loop_
_entity_poly.entity_id
_entity_poly.type
_entity_poly.pdbx_seq_one_letter_code
_entity_poly.pdbx_strand_id
1 'polypeptide(L)'
;MVILVMGIEGTGKTTVGKLLAERLHWKFADADDFHSAANKEKMKQGIALTDADRAPWLAAIREQIWRWIAAGENGVITCSALKQSYRDELLSPPPGMEGSADKIKLVYLHGTYELIAQRLHQRQGHFAGEALLASQFATLEEPRDAISIDVSETPEQIVDEIMHRLNLT
;
A
#
# COMPACT_ATOMS: atom_id res chain seq x y z
N MET A 1 5.37 -15.73 0.92
CA MET A 1 4.34 -14.90 0.26
C MET A 1 4.40 -13.49 0.81
N VAL A 2 4.25 -12.49 -0.05
CA VAL A 2 4.13 -11.10 0.37
C VAL A 2 2.80 -10.54 -0.12
N ILE A 3 2.07 -9.87 0.77
CA ILE A 3 0.84 -9.17 0.41
C ILE A 3 1.16 -7.67 0.38
N LEU A 4 0.97 -7.05 -0.78
CA LEU A 4 1.09 -5.60 -0.95
C LEU A 4 -0.33 -5.01 -0.88
N VAL A 5 -0.59 -4.22 0.16
CA VAL A 5 -1.87 -3.55 0.35
C VAL A 5 -1.74 -2.12 -0.16
N MET A 6 -2.46 -1.80 -1.22
CA MET A 6 -2.43 -0.49 -1.85
C MET A 6 -3.76 0.25 -1.71
N GLY A 7 -3.72 1.54 -1.93
CA GLY A 7 -4.89 2.40 -1.96
C GLY A 7 -4.54 3.85 -1.63
N ILE A 8 -5.51 4.71 -1.82
CA ILE A 8 -5.41 6.13 -1.52
C ILE A 8 -5.28 6.35 -0.01
N GLU A 9 -4.69 7.46 0.40
CA GLU A 9 -4.65 7.87 1.81
C GLU A 9 -6.08 7.91 2.38
N GLY A 10 -6.23 7.41 3.60
CA GLY A 10 -7.53 7.36 4.27
C GLY A 10 -8.35 6.12 4.00
N THR A 11 -7.87 5.18 3.16
CA THR A 11 -8.55 3.90 2.95
C THR A 11 -8.33 2.89 4.09
N GLY A 12 -7.42 3.19 5.01
CA GLY A 12 -7.14 2.31 6.15
C GLY A 12 -6.07 1.26 5.90
N LYS A 13 -5.20 1.47 4.92
CA LYS A 13 -4.11 0.54 4.58
C LYS A 13 -3.30 0.09 5.79
N THR A 14 -2.84 1.04 6.60
CA THR A 14 -1.99 0.73 7.75
C THR A 14 -2.75 -0.11 8.78
N THR A 15 -3.97 0.27 9.10
CA THR A 15 -4.82 -0.46 10.05
C THR A 15 -5.11 -1.88 9.55
N VAL A 16 -5.54 -2.01 8.30
CA VAL A 16 -5.83 -3.31 7.67
C VAL A 16 -4.56 -4.15 7.56
N GLY A 17 -3.47 -3.54 7.10
CA GLY A 17 -2.20 -4.25 6.93
C GLY A 17 -1.64 -4.80 8.22
N LYS A 18 -1.66 -4.00 9.28
CA LYS A 18 -1.22 -4.44 10.61
C LYS A 18 -2.08 -5.57 11.16
N LEU A 19 -3.40 -5.42 11.07
CA LEU A 19 -4.34 -6.44 11.56
C LEU A 19 -4.18 -7.75 10.78
N LEU A 20 -4.01 -7.67 9.46
CA LEU A 20 -3.77 -8.83 8.61
C LEU A 20 -2.47 -9.54 8.99
N ALA A 21 -1.39 -8.79 9.15
CA ALA A 21 -0.09 -9.35 9.55
C ALA A 21 -0.16 -10.00 10.93
N GLU A 22 -0.85 -9.37 11.87
CA GLU A 22 -1.04 -9.91 13.23
C GLU A 22 -1.80 -11.23 13.20
N ARG A 23 -2.92 -11.29 12.47
CA ARG A 23 -3.71 -12.52 12.36
C ARG A 23 -2.96 -13.68 11.70
N LEU A 24 -2.11 -13.35 10.72
CA LEU A 24 -1.32 -14.36 10.00
C LEU A 24 0.00 -14.69 10.70
N HIS A 25 0.37 -13.95 11.75
CA HIS A 25 1.70 -14.02 12.38
C HIS A 25 2.83 -13.77 11.37
N TRP A 26 2.60 -12.82 10.47
CA TRP A 26 3.53 -12.41 9.42
C TRP A 26 4.23 -11.10 9.78
N LYS A 27 5.32 -10.82 9.10
CA LYS A 27 6.02 -9.53 9.22
C LYS A 27 5.16 -8.41 8.64
N PHE A 28 5.38 -7.20 9.15
CA PHE A 28 4.71 -6.00 8.66
C PHE A 28 5.73 -4.91 8.36
N ALA A 29 5.50 -4.18 7.26
CA ALA A 29 6.22 -2.95 6.94
C ALA A 29 5.27 -1.94 6.31
N ASP A 30 5.47 -0.67 6.62
CA ASP A 30 4.77 0.44 6.00
C ASP A 30 5.75 1.17 5.07
N ALA A 31 5.35 1.35 3.81
CA ALA A 31 6.20 2.00 2.82
C ALA A 31 6.60 3.42 3.22
N ASP A 32 5.79 4.12 4.02
CA ASP A 32 6.11 5.47 4.49
C ASP A 32 7.41 5.49 5.31
N ASP A 33 7.75 4.39 5.98
CA ASP A 33 8.97 4.27 6.77
C ASP A 33 10.24 4.19 5.93
N PHE A 34 10.10 3.97 4.62
CA PHE A 34 11.23 3.87 3.69
C PHE A 34 11.62 5.20 3.04
N HIS A 35 10.85 6.27 3.28
CA HIS A 35 11.21 7.59 2.76
C HIS A 35 12.46 8.14 3.45
N SER A 36 13.29 8.83 2.67
CA SER A 36 14.44 9.58 3.18
C SER A 36 13.99 10.71 4.11
N ALA A 37 14.92 11.20 4.94
CA ALA A 37 14.66 12.37 5.78
C ALA A 37 14.25 13.58 4.94
N ALA A 38 14.89 13.76 3.76
CA ALA A 38 14.55 14.84 2.83
C ALA A 38 13.13 14.73 2.31
N ASN A 39 12.69 13.53 1.93
CA ASN A 39 11.30 13.29 1.47
C ASN A 39 10.30 13.51 2.60
N LYS A 40 10.58 13.03 3.80
CA LYS A 40 9.73 13.25 4.98
C LYS A 40 9.57 14.74 5.28
N GLU A 41 10.63 15.51 5.17
CA GLU A 41 10.58 16.97 5.36
C GLU A 41 9.73 17.65 4.30
N LYS A 42 9.87 17.28 3.03
CA LYS A 42 9.02 17.79 1.94
C LYS A 42 7.55 17.51 2.21
N MET A 43 7.21 16.28 2.57
CA MET A 43 5.83 15.90 2.87
C MET A 43 5.28 16.69 4.06
N LYS A 44 6.09 16.90 5.09
CA LYS A 44 5.72 17.69 6.26
C LYS A 44 5.42 19.15 5.90
N GLN A 45 6.13 19.70 4.94
CA GLN A 45 5.93 21.07 4.44
C GLN A 45 4.83 21.17 3.38
N GLY A 46 4.19 20.07 3.01
CA GLY A 46 3.18 20.04 1.97
C GLY A 46 3.73 20.12 0.56
N ILE A 47 5.03 19.88 0.39
CA ILE A 47 5.69 19.89 -0.92
C ILE A 47 5.50 18.52 -1.58
N ALA A 48 4.95 18.51 -2.80
CA ALA A 48 4.76 17.28 -3.57
C ALA A 48 6.10 16.65 -3.93
N LEU A 49 6.18 15.31 -3.79
CA LEU A 49 7.35 14.56 -4.22
C LEU A 49 7.35 14.39 -5.74
N THR A 50 8.51 14.52 -6.35
CA THR A 50 8.73 14.22 -7.77
C THR A 50 8.96 12.73 -7.97
N ASP A 51 8.92 12.26 -9.23
CA ASP A 51 9.27 10.88 -9.55
C ASP A 51 10.74 10.58 -9.17
N ALA A 52 11.64 11.57 -9.33
CA ALA A 52 13.03 11.45 -8.90
C ALA A 52 13.15 11.29 -7.38
N ASP A 53 12.34 11.98 -6.60
CA ASP A 53 12.29 11.82 -5.14
C ASP A 53 11.82 10.42 -4.74
N ARG A 54 10.89 9.84 -5.50
CA ARG A 54 10.30 8.53 -5.22
C ARG A 54 11.15 7.36 -5.66
N ALA A 55 12.03 7.53 -6.65
CA ALA A 55 12.80 6.43 -7.21
C ALA A 55 13.62 5.64 -6.15
N PRO A 56 14.40 6.27 -5.26
CA PRO A 56 15.09 5.55 -4.20
C PRO A 56 14.13 4.91 -3.19
N TRP A 57 13.01 5.54 -2.93
CA TRP A 57 11.96 5.02 -2.04
C TRP A 57 11.33 3.74 -2.60
N LEU A 58 10.94 3.74 -3.87
CA LEU A 58 10.40 2.55 -4.53
C LEU A 58 11.44 1.42 -4.57
N ALA A 59 12.71 1.76 -4.82
CA ALA A 59 13.79 0.77 -4.80
C ALA A 59 13.95 0.12 -3.43
N ALA A 60 13.85 0.88 -2.36
CA ALA A 60 13.94 0.36 -0.99
C ALA A 60 12.77 -0.55 -0.64
N ILE A 61 11.54 -0.20 -1.04
CA ILE A 61 10.36 -1.05 -0.84
C ILE A 61 10.51 -2.35 -1.64
N ARG A 62 10.91 -2.25 -2.90
CA ARG A 62 11.15 -3.40 -3.77
C ARG A 62 12.17 -4.35 -3.15
N GLU A 63 13.28 -3.81 -2.68
CA GLU A 63 14.32 -4.60 -2.00
C GLU A 63 13.74 -5.35 -0.80
N GLN A 64 12.91 -4.71 0.01
CA GLN A 64 12.30 -5.34 1.17
C GLN A 64 11.38 -6.49 0.78
N ILE A 65 10.53 -6.30 -0.22
CA ILE A 65 9.61 -7.34 -0.72
C ILE A 65 10.40 -8.56 -1.17
N TRP A 66 11.38 -8.35 -2.04
CA TRP A 66 12.13 -9.45 -2.63
C TRP A 66 13.09 -10.11 -1.65
N ARG A 67 13.57 -9.38 -0.65
CA ARG A 67 14.34 -9.96 0.47
C ARG A 67 13.51 -10.98 1.26
N TRP A 68 12.26 -10.65 1.59
CA TRP A 68 11.37 -11.58 2.27
C TRP A 68 11.11 -12.82 1.41
N ILE A 69 10.85 -12.65 0.14
CA ILE A 69 10.61 -13.77 -0.78
C ILE A 69 11.84 -14.66 -0.88
N ALA A 70 13.02 -14.09 -1.03
CA ALA A 70 14.27 -14.83 -1.12
C ALA A 70 14.57 -15.62 0.16
N ALA A 71 14.22 -15.08 1.32
CA ALA A 71 14.40 -15.73 2.61
C ALA A 71 13.30 -16.74 2.95
N GLY A 72 12.29 -16.91 2.09
CA GLY A 72 11.14 -17.78 2.39
C GLY A 72 10.23 -17.23 3.47
N GLU A 73 10.32 -15.93 3.75
CA GLU A 73 9.54 -15.27 4.79
C GLU A 73 8.21 -14.74 4.23
N ASN A 74 7.24 -14.60 5.12
CA ASN A 74 5.94 -14.03 4.78
C ASN A 74 5.80 -12.63 5.38
N GLY A 75 5.20 -11.70 4.63
CA GLY A 75 5.03 -10.34 5.10
C GLY A 75 3.88 -9.61 4.44
N VAL A 76 3.40 -8.59 5.13
CA VAL A 76 2.43 -7.62 4.63
C VAL A 76 3.13 -6.27 4.55
N ILE A 77 3.05 -5.63 3.40
CA ILE A 77 3.57 -4.27 3.21
C ILE A 77 2.47 -3.37 2.69
N THR A 78 2.39 -2.16 3.25
CA THR A 78 1.40 -1.16 2.82
C THR A 78 2.09 -0.07 2.02
N CYS A 79 1.50 0.31 0.89
CA CYS A 79 2.03 1.35 0.00
C CYS A 79 0.89 1.91 -0.83
N SER A 80 0.83 3.22 -1.04
CA SER A 80 -0.19 3.80 -1.91
C SER A 80 -0.15 3.22 -3.32
N ALA A 81 1.04 3.09 -3.92
CA ALA A 81 1.28 2.43 -5.21
C ALA A 81 0.29 2.84 -6.30
N LEU A 82 0.00 4.14 -6.41
CA LEU A 82 -1.11 4.67 -7.22
C LEU A 82 -0.91 4.51 -8.71
N LYS A 83 0.32 4.61 -9.21
CA LYS A 83 0.62 4.48 -10.63
C LYS A 83 0.99 3.05 -11.00
N GLN A 84 0.56 2.62 -12.18
CA GLN A 84 0.94 1.30 -12.71
C GLN A 84 2.45 1.14 -12.80
N SER A 85 3.17 2.19 -13.20
CA SER A 85 4.62 2.17 -13.26
C SER A 85 5.29 1.88 -11.92
N TYR A 86 4.72 2.38 -10.82
CA TYR A 86 5.20 2.09 -9.46
C TYR A 86 4.99 0.62 -9.10
N ARG A 87 3.82 0.08 -9.43
CA ARG A 87 3.51 -1.32 -9.19
C ARG A 87 4.39 -2.25 -10.02
N ASP A 88 4.61 -1.90 -11.28
CA ASP A 88 5.49 -2.66 -12.17
C ASP A 88 6.90 -2.75 -11.58
N GLU A 89 7.42 -1.66 -11.04
CA GLU A 89 8.73 -1.65 -10.39
C GLU A 89 8.76 -2.53 -9.14
N LEU A 90 7.76 -2.39 -8.26
CA LEU A 90 7.71 -3.15 -7.01
C LEU A 90 7.56 -4.66 -7.25
N LEU A 91 6.78 -5.04 -8.25
CA LEU A 91 6.46 -6.43 -8.54
C LEU A 91 7.45 -7.11 -9.48
N SER A 92 8.37 -6.35 -10.07
CA SER A 92 9.36 -6.89 -11.00
C SER A 92 10.42 -7.72 -10.27
N PRO A 93 10.52 -9.03 -10.60
CA PRO A 93 11.51 -9.89 -9.95
C PRO A 93 12.94 -9.44 -10.24
N PRO A 94 13.85 -9.53 -9.27
CA PRO A 94 15.27 -9.36 -9.55
C PRO A 94 15.81 -10.55 -10.35
N PRO A 95 16.97 -10.40 -11.01
CA PRO A 95 17.58 -11.50 -11.75
C PRO A 95 17.73 -12.77 -10.90
N GLY A 96 17.31 -13.89 -11.44
CA GLY A 96 17.35 -15.19 -10.75
C GLY A 96 16.09 -15.51 -9.95
N MET A 97 15.11 -14.63 -9.91
CA MET A 97 13.85 -14.84 -9.19
C MET A 97 12.60 -14.73 -10.08
N GLU A 98 12.77 -14.84 -11.39
CA GLU A 98 11.71 -14.60 -12.38
C GLU A 98 10.47 -15.49 -12.17
N GLY A 99 10.65 -16.69 -11.65
CA GLY A 99 9.55 -17.61 -11.34
C GLY A 99 8.83 -17.36 -10.02
N SER A 100 9.16 -16.28 -9.31
CA SER A 100 8.62 -16.00 -7.97
C SER A 100 7.60 -14.87 -7.92
N ALA A 101 7.18 -14.33 -9.06
CA ALA A 101 6.21 -13.23 -9.12
C ALA A 101 4.85 -13.62 -8.52
N ASP A 102 4.45 -14.87 -8.62
CA ASP A 102 3.22 -15.40 -8.02
C ASP A 102 3.20 -15.36 -6.50
N LYS A 103 4.36 -15.18 -5.87
CA LYS A 103 4.49 -15.08 -4.41
C LYS A 103 4.10 -13.72 -3.87
N ILE A 104 3.84 -12.73 -4.75
CA ILE A 104 3.33 -11.43 -4.35
C ILE A 104 1.85 -11.35 -4.69
N LYS A 105 1.04 -10.95 -3.73
CA LYS A 105 -0.40 -10.73 -3.92
C LYS A 105 -0.71 -9.25 -3.72
N LEU A 106 -1.38 -8.67 -4.69
CA LEU A 106 -1.79 -7.27 -4.65
C LEU A 106 -3.22 -7.18 -4.14
N VAL A 107 -3.42 -6.44 -3.06
CA VAL A 107 -4.73 -6.12 -2.49
C VAL A 107 -4.98 -4.62 -2.66
N TYR A 108 -6.06 -4.28 -3.32
CA TYR A 108 -6.45 -2.91 -3.58
C TYR A 108 -7.64 -2.51 -2.71
N LEU A 109 -7.39 -1.61 -1.76
CA LEU A 109 -8.43 -1.02 -0.92
C LEU A 109 -8.98 0.22 -1.63
N HIS A 110 -10.29 0.22 -1.90
CA HIS A 110 -10.93 1.33 -2.59
C HIS A 110 -12.20 1.78 -1.88
N GLY A 111 -12.58 3.02 -2.10
CA GLY A 111 -13.80 3.60 -1.59
C GLY A 111 -14.15 4.85 -2.40
N THR A 112 -15.36 5.36 -2.18
CA THR A 112 -15.77 6.60 -2.82
C THR A 112 -14.99 7.80 -2.26
N TYR A 113 -14.88 8.84 -3.06
CA TYR A 113 -14.26 10.10 -2.61
C TYR A 113 -14.93 10.60 -1.32
N GLU A 114 -16.25 10.59 -1.27
CA GLU A 114 -17.04 11.07 -0.14
C GLU A 114 -16.73 10.30 1.14
N LEU A 115 -16.66 8.98 1.07
CA LEU A 115 -16.35 8.14 2.22
C LEU A 115 -14.94 8.42 2.75
N ILE A 116 -13.97 8.47 1.86
CA ILE A 116 -12.56 8.69 2.24
C ILE A 116 -12.38 10.11 2.77
N ALA A 117 -12.98 11.11 2.12
CA ALA A 117 -12.97 12.50 2.58
C ALA A 117 -13.56 12.63 3.99
N GLN A 118 -14.69 11.96 4.25
CA GLN A 118 -15.32 11.95 5.57
C GLN A 118 -14.40 11.35 6.62
N ARG A 119 -13.76 10.23 6.32
CA ARG A 119 -12.82 9.57 7.25
C ARG A 119 -11.62 10.45 7.57
N LEU A 120 -11.03 11.09 6.58
CA LEU A 120 -9.90 12.01 6.77
C LEU A 120 -10.32 13.23 7.60
N HIS A 121 -11.50 13.78 7.34
CA HIS A 121 -12.04 14.91 8.10
C HIS A 121 -12.22 14.55 9.58
N GLN A 122 -12.81 13.41 9.87
CA GLN A 122 -13.01 12.93 11.24
C GLN A 122 -11.69 12.70 11.97
N ARG A 123 -10.68 12.16 11.29
CA ARG A 123 -9.37 11.87 11.87
C ARG A 123 -8.61 13.14 12.25
N GLN A 124 -8.69 14.18 11.42
CA GLN A 124 -7.87 15.40 11.57
C GLN A 124 -8.62 16.57 12.23
N GLY A 125 -9.91 16.42 12.46
CA GLY A 125 -10.76 17.49 13.02
C GLY A 125 -11.01 18.66 12.07
N HIS A 126 -10.29 18.75 10.95
CA HIS A 126 -10.50 19.69 9.86
C HIS A 126 -9.93 19.09 8.57
N PHE A 127 -10.43 19.55 7.43
CA PHE A 127 -10.09 18.95 6.15
C PHE A 127 -8.90 19.65 5.46
N ALA A 128 -7.74 19.62 6.10
CA ALA A 128 -6.52 20.21 5.55
C ALA A 128 -5.94 19.44 4.36
N GLY A 129 -6.33 18.17 4.17
CA GLY A 129 -5.80 17.28 3.13
C GLY A 129 -6.68 17.12 1.90
N GLU A 130 -7.72 17.96 1.70
CA GLU A 130 -8.64 17.79 0.57
C GLU A 130 -7.94 17.89 -0.78
N ALA A 131 -7.05 18.86 -0.95
CA ALA A 131 -6.30 19.02 -2.18
C ALA A 131 -5.40 17.80 -2.46
N LEU A 132 -4.80 17.23 -1.40
CA LEU A 132 -4.00 16.01 -1.52
C LEU A 132 -4.88 14.82 -1.91
N LEU A 133 -6.05 14.69 -1.32
CA LEU A 133 -6.98 13.61 -1.65
C LEU A 133 -7.43 13.69 -3.11
N ALA A 134 -7.81 14.88 -3.58
CA ALA A 134 -8.19 15.10 -4.98
C ALA A 134 -7.03 14.73 -5.92
N SER A 135 -5.82 15.13 -5.57
CA SER A 135 -4.60 14.80 -6.32
C SER A 135 -4.35 13.29 -6.37
N GLN A 136 -4.55 12.58 -5.28
CA GLN A 136 -4.38 11.13 -5.24
C GLN A 136 -5.43 10.41 -6.09
N PHE A 137 -6.69 10.83 -6.05
CA PHE A 137 -7.72 10.27 -6.94
C PHE A 137 -7.39 10.53 -8.41
N ALA A 138 -6.88 11.71 -8.74
CA ALA A 138 -6.47 12.03 -10.10
C ALA A 138 -5.25 11.22 -10.57
N THR A 139 -4.35 10.88 -9.66
CA THR A 139 -3.13 10.11 -9.95
C THR A 139 -3.40 8.60 -10.01
N LEU A 140 -4.41 8.13 -9.29
CA LEU A 140 -4.72 6.70 -9.18
C LEU A 140 -5.00 6.09 -10.54
N GLU A 141 -4.20 5.09 -10.88
CA GLU A 141 -4.46 4.17 -11.98
C GLU A 141 -4.93 2.86 -11.36
N GLU A 142 -6.22 2.57 -11.45
CA GLU A 142 -6.79 1.39 -10.79
C GLU A 142 -6.15 0.09 -11.31
N PRO A 143 -5.70 -0.82 -10.41
CA PRO A 143 -5.10 -2.08 -10.82
C PRO A 143 -6.15 -3.02 -11.40
N ARG A 144 -5.77 -3.79 -12.44
CA ARG A 144 -6.64 -4.78 -13.07
C ARG A 144 -6.51 -6.16 -12.41
N ASP A 145 -5.30 -6.50 -11.98
CA ASP A 145 -4.96 -7.84 -11.46
C ASP A 145 -4.76 -7.80 -9.95
N ALA A 146 -5.71 -7.22 -9.24
CA ALA A 146 -5.66 -7.10 -7.79
C ALA A 146 -6.93 -7.66 -7.15
N ILE A 147 -6.80 -8.08 -5.91
CA ILE A 147 -7.96 -8.35 -5.06
C ILE A 147 -8.51 -7.00 -4.61
N SER A 148 -9.64 -6.59 -5.18
CA SER A 148 -10.26 -5.30 -4.88
C SER A 148 -11.24 -5.45 -3.72
N ILE A 149 -11.06 -4.65 -2.69
CA ILE A 149 -11.87 -4.66 -1.46
C ILE A 149 -12.45 -3.28 -1.22
N ASP A 150 -13.77 -3.20 -1.07
CA ASP A 150 -14.44 -1.96 -0.68
C ASP A 150 -14.20 -1.68 0.80
N VAL A 151 -13.81 -0.45 1.13
CA VAL A 151 -13.45 -0.06 2.50
C VAL A 151 -14.61 0.49 3.32
N SER A 152 -15.86 0.33 2.85
CA SER A 152 -17.05 0.68 3.63
C SER A 152 -17.25 -0.25 4.83
N GLU A 153 -16.69 -1.44 4.77
CA GLU A 153 -16.74 -2.44 5.85
C GLU A 153 -15.74 -2.12 6.98
N THR A 154 -15.85 -2.86 8.08
CA THR A 154 -14.91 -2.72 9.19
C THR A 154 -13.53 -3.30 8.84
N PRO A 155 -12.44 -2.86 9.49
CA PRO A 155 -11.12 -3.45 9.26
C PRO A 155 -11.10 -4.97 9.44
N GLU A 156 -11.82 -5.48 10.44
CA GLU A 156 -11.91 -6.92 10.71
C GLU A 156 -12.58 -7.66 9.56
N GLN A 157 -13.67 -7.13 9.03
CA GLN A 157 -14.37 -7.71 7.88
C GLN A 157 -13.52 -7.67 6.61
N ILE A 158 -12.79 -6.56 6.42
CA ILE A 158 -11.87 -6.42 5.29
C ILE A 158 -10.77 -7.48 5.36
N VAL A 159 -10.18 -7.68 6.54
CA VAL A 159 -9.14 -8.70 6.74
C VAL A 159 -9.70 -10.10 6.51
N ASP A 160 -10.90 -10.38 7.03
CA ASP A 160 -11.57 -11.67 6.81
C ASP A 160 -11.75 -11.94 5.31
N GLU A 161 -12.18 -10.95 4.55
CA GLU A 161 -12.36 -11.07 3.11
C GLU A 161 -11.04 -11.32 2.39
N ILE A 162 -9.98 -10.58 2.74
CA ILE A 162 -8.64 -10.78 2.16
C ILE A 162 -8.17 -12.21 2.41
N MET A 163 -8.27 -12.67 3.66
CA MET A 163 -7.83 -14.02 4.02
C MET A 163 -8.63 -15.08 3.27
N HIS A 164 -9.95 -14.90 3.17
CA HIS A 164 -10.81 -15.82 2.42
C HIS A 164 -10.40 -15.88 0.94
N ARG A 165 -10.23 -14.74 0.29
CA ARG A 165 -9.89 -14.69 -1.15
C ARG A 165 -8.51 -15.25 -1.45
N LEU A 166 -7.59 -15.18 -0.50
CA LEU A 166 -6.24 -15.72 -0.64
C LEU A 166 -6.09 -17.15 -0.10
N ASN A 167 -7.19 -17.75 0.39
CA ASN A 167 -7.19 -19.07 1.02
C ASN A 167 -6.20 -19.16 2.18
N LEU A 168 -6.12 -18.11 2.99
CA LEU A 168 -5.28 -18.03 4.18
C LEU A 168 -6.15 -18.23 5.41
N THR A 169 -5.86 -19.27 6.19
CA THR A 169 -6.61 -19.59 7.41
C THR A 169 -5.69 -19.60 8.63
#